data_f7bad8dbd2d8273d01c2af209e29860a
#
_entry.id   f7bad8dbd2d8273d01c2af209e29860a
#
_cell.length_a   1.000
_cell.length_b   1.000
_cell.length_c   1.000
_cell.angle_alpha   90.00
_cell.angle_beta   90.00
_cell.angle_gamma   90.00
#
_symmetry.space_group_name_H-M   'P 1'
#
loop_
_entity.id
_entity.type
_entity.pdbx_description
1 polymer ?
#
loop_
_entity_poly.entity_id
_entity_poly.type
_entity_poly.pdbx_seq_one_letter_code
_entity_poly.pdbx_strand_id
1 'polypeptide(L)' 'DFSAESLSDIEKTFILQILDKYDWNISRAAKALKVDRVTLYNKIRKYGLKPSA' A
#
# COMPACT_ATOMS: atom_id res chain seq x y z
N ASP A 1 -13.78 10.71 -12.55
CA ASP A 1 -14.38 9.50 -13.07
C ASP A 1 -13.52 8.28 -12.80
N PHE A 2 -14.08 7.32 -12.13
CA PHE A 2 -13.35 6.11 -11.74
C PHE A 2 -13.67 4.91 -12.62
N SER A 3 -14.27 5.15 -13.74
CA SER A 3 -14.78 4.06 -14.57
C SER A 3 -13.70 3.08 -15.01
N ALA A 4 -12.46 3.56 -15.15
CA ALA A 4 -11.36 2.72 -15.61
C ALA A 4 -10.59 2.06 -14.46
N GLU A 5 -10.96 2.39 -13.23
CA GLU A 5 -10.18 1.95 -12.07
C GLU A 5 -11.01 1.04 -11.19
N SER A 6 -10.48 -0.11 -10.83
CA SER A 6 -11.12 -0.96 -9.84
C SER A 6 -10.75 -0.48 -8.44
N LEU A 7 -11.53 -0.92 -7.46
CA LEU A 7 -11.17 -0.64 -6.06
C LEU A 7 -9.80 -1.19 -5.71
N SER A 8 -9.45 -2.33 -6.28
CA SER A 8 -8.12 -2.92 -6.04
C SER A 8 -7.02 -2.02 -6.56
N ASP A 9 -7.20 -1.42 -7.72
CA ASP A 9 -6.20 -0.53 -8.29
C ASP A 9 -6.04 0.73 -7.45
N ILE A 10 -7.14 1.28 -6.96
CA ILE A 10 -7.11 2.44 -6.09
C ILE A 10 -6.40 2.11 -4.78
N GLU A 11 -6.70 0.96 -4.20
CA GLU A 11 -6.06 0.51 -2.97
C GLU A 11 -4.57 0.31 -3.17
N LYS A 12 -4.18 -0.35 -4.27
CA LYS A 12 -2.78 -0.58 -4.59
C LYS A 12 -2.01 0.73 -4.69
N THR A 13 -2.55 1.69 -5.42
CA THR A 13 -1.91 2.98 -5.61
C THR A 13 -1.77 3.72 -4.28
N PHE A 14 -2.81 3.72 -3.49
CA PHE A 14 -2.79 4.40 -2.20
C PHE A 14 -1.77 3.78 -1.25
N ILE A 15 -1.74 2.45 -1.17
CA ILE A 15 -0.78 1.77 -0.31
C ILE A 15 0.65 2.08 -0.75
N LEU A 16 0.90 2.06 -2.05
CA LEU A 16 2.23 2.36 -2.56
C LEU A 16 2.65 3.78 -2.20
N GLN A 17 1.74 4.75 -2.34
CA GLN A 17 2.03 6.12 -1.97
C GLN A 17 2.38 6.25 -0.49
N ILE A 18 1.66 5.56 0.37
CA ILE A 18 1.92 5.59 1.81
C ILE A 18 3.26 4.93 2.12
N LEU A 19 3.57 3.81 1.49
CA LEU A 19 4.86 3.16 1.68
C LEU A 19 6.01 4.08 1.28
N ASP A 20 5.90 4.72 0.12
CA ASP A 20 6.94 5.64 -0.35
C ASP A 20 7.07 6.84 0.59
N LYS A 21 5.95 7.36 1.07
CA LYS A 21 5.96 8.50 1.98
C LYS A 21 6.74 8.20 3.27
N TYR A 22 6.66 6.99 3.75
CA TYR A 22 7.32 6.59 5.00
C TYR A 22 8.59 5.78 4.75
N ASP A 23 9.17 5.89 3.55
CA ASP A 23 10.41 5.20 3.18
C ASP A 23 10.34 3.70 3.40
N TRP A 24 9.17 3.12 3.16
CA TRP A 24 8.91 1.69 3.30
C TRP A 24 9.11 1.18 4.73
N ASN A 25 8.97 2.09 5.70
CA ASN A 25 8.93 1.68 7.10
C ASN A 25 7.57 1.04 7.34
N ILE A 26 7.56 -0.28 7.43
CA ILE A 26 6.31 -1.04 7.51
C ILE A 26 5.49 -0.66 8.74
N SER A 27 6.14 -0.50 9.88
CA SER A 27 5.42 -0.15 11.10
C SER A 27 4.69 1.19 10.97
N ARG A 28 5.37 2.20 10.41
CA ARG A 28 4.76 3.51 10.25
C ARG A 28 3.68 3.50 9.18
N ALA A 29 3.94 2.83 8.07
CA ALA A 29 2.96 2.76 6.99
C ALA A 29 1.69 2.04 7.45
N ALA A 30 1.83 0.93 8.17
CA ALA A 30 0.69 0.20 8.67
C ALA A 30 -0.12 1.06 9.63
N LYS A 31 0.56 1.81 10.50
CA LYS A 31 -0.12 2.69 11.44
C LYS A 31 -0.88 3.79 10.70
N ALA A 32 -0.26 4.36 9.67
CA ALA A 32 -0.91 5.40 8.87
C ALA A 32 -2.14 4.86 8.15
N LEU A 33 -2.08 3.60 7.70
CA LEU A 33 -3.19 2.94 7.02
C LEU A 33 -4.21 2.36 7.99
N LYS A 34 -3.91 2.39 9.30
CA LYS A 34 -4.77 1.84 10.35
C LYS A 34 -5.03 0.35 10.16
N VAL A 35 -3.98 -0.37 9.79
CA VAL A 35 -4.01 -1.82 9.68
C VAL A 35 -2.80 -2.37 10.44
N ASP A 36 -2.81 -3.66 10.72
CA ASP A 36 -1.64 -4.26 11.35
C ASP A 36 -0.58 -4.59 10.28
N ARG A 37 0.63 -4.90 10.76
CA ARG A 37 1.75 -5.17 9.86
C ARG A 37 1.51 -6.39 8.99
N VAL A 38 0.88 -7.42 9.57
CA VAL A 38 0.59 -8.65 8.81
C VAL A 38 -0.32 -8.33 7.63
N THR A 39 -1.36 -7.55 7.87
CA THR A 39 -2.28 -7.15 6.80
C THR A 39 -1.53 -6.38 5.72
N LEU A 40 -0.65 -5.46 6.12
CA LEU A 40 0.12 -4.68 5.16
C LEU A 40 1.06 -5.58 4.33
N TYR A 41 1.77 -6.51 4.98
CA TYR A 41 2.62 -7.45 4.26
C TYR A 41 1.83 -8.28 3.26
N ASN A 42 0.63 -8.72 3.65
CA ASN A 42 -0.23 -9.49 2.75
C ASN A 42 -0.63 -8.67 1.53
N LYS A 43 -0.94 -7.39 1.72
CA LYS A 43 -1.30 -6.50 0.62
C LYS A 43 -0.11 -6.26 -0.30
N ILE A 44 1.06 -6.04 0.28
CA ILE A 44 2.29 -5.85 -0.51
C ILE A 44 2.52 -7.07 -1.40
N ARG A 45 2.38 -8.26 -0.84
CA ARG A 45 2.55 -9.50 -1.59
C ARG A 45 1.47 -9.66 -2.66
N LYS A 46 0.23 -9.40 -2.27
CA LYS A 46 -0.92 -9.56 -3.17
C LYS A 46 -0.77 -8.69 -4.41
N TYR A 47 -0.32 -7.46 -4.23
CA TYR A 47 -0.20 -6.50 -5.32
C TYR A 47 1.18 -6.47 -5.95
N GLY A 48 2.12 -7.22 -5.42
CA GLY A 48 3.48 -7.24 -5.96
C GLY A 48 4.18 -5.89 -5.82
N LEU A 49 3.97 -5.18 -4.71
CA LEU A 49 4.55 -3.86 -4.53
C LEU A 49 6.02 -3.96 -4.18
N LYS A 50 6.80 -3.02 -4.71
CA LYS A 50 8.24 -2.96 -4.47
C LYS A 50 8.67 -1.52 -4.34
N PRO A 51 9.74 -1.25 -3.55
CA PRO A 51 10.33 0.09 -3.54
C PRO A 51 10.76 0.48 -4.93
N SER A 52 10.60 1.75 -5.26
CA SER A 52 10.91 2.24 -6.59
C SER A 52 12.39 2.50 -6.81
N ALA A 53 13.18 2.51 -5.79
CA ALA A 53 14.60 2.83 -5.93
C ALA A 53 15.44 1.63 -6.29
#